data_e2c0762abfb6f51cd82c5fb89a61d383
#
_entry.id   e2c0762abfb6f51cd82c5fb89a61d383
#
_cell.length_a   1.000
_cell.length_b   1.000
_cell.length_c   1.000
_cell.angle_alpha   90.00
_cell.angle_beta   90.00
_cell.angle_gamma   90.00
#
_symmetry.space_group_name_H-M   'P 1'
#
loop_
_entity.id
_entity.type
_entity.pdbx_description
1 polymer ?
#
loop_
_entity_poly.entity_id
_entity_poly.type
_entity_poly.pdbx_seq_one_letter_code
_entity_poly.pdbx_strand_id
1 'polypeptide(L)'
;MKYENFNDAEALKIAINIEEEGLEFYSILMKGAKDDKAKDVFSKLASAEKKHLALFQKAYLDITSPANPVQGCEDYTVDLYLKDLVDTGIFTKKGEAGRLASEIKTDIDALKIGIQAEKDSILYYTEAAKNTK
;
A
#
# COMPACT_ATOMS: atom_id res chain seq x y z
N MET A 1 -12.89 8.37 -2.58
CA MET A 1 -12.04 8.29 -3.80
C MET A 1 -12.94 8.25 -5.03
N LYS A 2 -12.69 9.16 -5.96
CA LYS A 2 -13.42 9.16 -7.23
C LYS A 2 -12.66 8.26 -8.20
N TYR A 3 -13.30 7.20 -8.65
CA TYR A 3 -12.69 6.22 -9.57
C TYR A 3 -13.00 6.52 -11.03
N GLU A 4 -13.64 7.65 -11.29
CA GLU A 4 -14.06 8.01 -12.65
C GLU A 4 -12.87 8.28 -13.57
N ASN A 5 -11.73 8.67 -13.02
CA ASN A 5 -10.54 9.05 -13.76
C ASN A 5 -9.30 8.34 -13.20
N PHE A 6 -9.31 7.00 -13.24
CA PHE A 6 -8.18 6.21 -12.80
C PHE A 6 -7.09 6.22 -13.87
N ASN A 7 -5.92 6.68 -13.53
CA ASN A 7 -4.74 6.72 -14.40
C ASN A 7 -3.49 6.28 -13.65
N ASP A 8 -2.34 6.30 -14.32
CA ASP A 8 -1.08 5.87 -13.72
C ASP A 8 -0.74 6.68 -12.45
N ALA A 9 -1.03 7.98 -12.45
CA ALA A 9 -0.80 8.83 -11.28
C ALA A 9 -1.70 8.41 -10.10
N GLU A 10 -2.97 8.12 -10.35
CA GLU A 10 -3.89 7.64 -9.30
C GLU A 10 -3.47 6.27 -8.79
N ALA A 11 -3.06 5.36 -9.69
CA ALA A 11 -2.55 4.05 -9.29
C ALA A 11 -1.35 4.18 -8.34
N LEU A 12 -0.43 5.10 -8.65
CA LEU A 12 0.75 5.35 -7.82
C LEU A 12 0.41 6.03 -6.50
N LYS A 13 -0.56 6.94 -6.47
CA LYS A 13 -1.03 7.54 -5.21
C LYS A 13 -1.59 6.48 -4.26
N ILE A 14 -2.38 5.55 -4.79
CA ILE A 14 -2.92 4.43 -3.99
C ILE A 14 -1.78 3.54 -3.51
N ALA A 15 -0.82 3.21 -4.39
CA ALA A 15 0.35 2.41 -4.02
C ALA A 15 1.15 3.08 -2.90
N ILE A 16 1.41 4.38 -3.01
CA ILE A 16 2.11 5.16 -1.99
C ILE A 16 1.38 5.07 -0.65
N ASN A 17 0.06 5.24 -0.66
CA ASN A 17 -0.74 5.13 0.56
C ASN A 17 -0.65 3.73 1.18
N ILE A 18 -0.73 2.68 0.37
CA ILE A 18 -0.59 1.30 0.84
C ILE A 18 0.76 1.09 1.54
N GLU A 19 1.85 1.58 0.94
CA GLU A 19 3.18 1.43 1.50
C GLU A 19 3.40 2.29 2.75
N GLU A 20 2.86 3.50 2.79
CA GLU A 20 2.88 4.36 3.99
C GLU A 20 2.17 3.69 5.16
N GLU A 21 0.98 3.14 4.92
CA GLU A 21 0.21 2.43 5.94
C GLU A 21 0.91 1.15 6.37
N GLY A 22 1.49 0.41 5.44
CA GLY A 22 2.28 -0.79 5.74
C GLY A 22 3.50 -0.47 6.60
N LEU A 23 4.23 0.59 6.27
CA LEU A 23 5.38 1.04 7.04
C LEU A 23 4.99 1.41 8.47
N GLU A 24 3.91 2.16 8.64
CA GLU A 24 3.40 2.52 9.96
C GLU A 24 2.98 1.29 10.76
N PHE A 25 2.23 0.39 10.15
CA PHE A 25 1.77 -0.85 10.76
C PHE A 25 2.93 -1.68 11.30
N TYR A 26 3.89 -2.01 10.45
CA TYR A 26 5.03 -2.83 10.86
C TYR A 26 5.96 -2.11 11.84
N SER A 27 6.09 -0.79 11.74
CA SER A 27 6.90 -0.01 12.68
C SER A 27 6.31 -0.05 14.10
N ILE A 28 4.99 0.08 14.22
CA ILE A 28 4.30 -0.03 15.51
C ILE A 28 4.44 -1.45 16.07
N LEU A 29 4.23 -2.46 15.23
CA LEU A 29 4.34 -3.86 15.65
C LEU A 29 5.75 -4.24 16.06
N MET A 30 6.76 -3.72 15.37
CA MET A 30 8.16 -3.94 15.72
C MET A 30 8.47 -3.44 17.13
N LYS A 31 7.94 -2.26 17.48
CA LYS A 31 8.17 -1.66 18.79
C LYS A 31 7.44 -2.41 19.92
N GLY A 32 6.27 -2.98 19.61
CA GLY A 32 5.44 -3.67 20.58
C GLY A 32 5.60 -5.18 20.62
N ALA A 33 6.39 -5.77 19.74
CA ALA A 33 6.55 -7.21 19.65
C ALA A 33 7.18 -7.79 20.93
N LYS A 34 6.61 -8.89 21.41
CA LYS A 34 7.08 -9.57 22.61
C LYS A 34 8.09 -10.67 22.31
N ASP A 35 7.98 -11.27 21.13
CA ASP A 35 8.88 -12.31 20.68
C ASP A 35 9.97 -11.70 19.77
N ASP A 36 11.24 -12.05 20.01
CA ASP A 36 12.36 -11.50 19.25
C ASP A 36 12.32 -11.87 17.78
N LYS A 37 11.83 -13.06 17.44
CA LYS A 37 11.68 -13.49 16.05
C LYS A 37 10.60 -12.69 15.34
N ALA A 38 9.49 -12.45 16.00
CA ALA A 38 8.42 -11.61 15.47
C ALA A 38 8.91 -10.18 15.24
N LYS A 39 9.65 -9.63 16.21
CA LYS A 39 10.24 -8.31 16.09
C LYS A 39 11.17 -8.21 14.88
N ASP A 40 12.00 -9.22 14.65
CA ASP A 40 12.90 -9.27 13.48
C ASP A 40 12.11 -9.30 12.17
N VAL A 41 11.04 -10.09 12.11
CA VAL A 41 10.16 -10.15 10.93
C VAL A 41 9.52 -8.79 10.67
N PHE A 42 8.95 -8.14 11.68
CA PHE A 42 8.34 -6.82 11.53
C PHE A 42 9.35 -5.76 11.10
N SER A 43 10.58 -5.83 11.63
CA SER A 43 11.66 -4.94 11.23
C SER A 43 12.01 -5.09 9.75
N LYS A 44 12.09 -6.32 9.26
CA LYS A 44 12.37 -6.62 7.85
C LYS A 44 11.22 -6.16 6.95
N LEU A 45 9.99 -6.37 7.37
CA LEU A 45 8.81 -5.92 6.63
C LEU A 45 8.74 -4.40 6.57
N ALA A 46 8.98 -3.71 7.68
CA ALA A 46 9.03 -2.25 7.71
C ALA A 46 10.12 -1.70 6.77
N SER A 47 11.29 -2.34 6.77
CA SER A 47 12.40 -1.96 5.88
C SER A 47 12.03 -2.15 4.40
N ALA A 48 11.35 -3.26 4.08
CA ALA A 48 10.87 -3.53 2.72
C ALA A 48 9.84 -2.48 2.28
N GLU A 49 8.87 -2.16 3.14
CA GLU A 49 7.85 -1.13 2.85
C GLU A 49 8.49 0.23 2.59
N LYS A 50 9.52 0.59 3.35
CA LYS A 50 10.25 1.84 3.15
C LYS A 50 10.91 1.92 1.78
N LYS A 51 11.48 0.82 1.31
CA LYS A 51 12.09 0.75 -0.03
C LYS A 51 11.05 0.85 -1.13
N HIS A 52 9.92 0.13 -1.00
CA HIS A 52 8.82 0.20 -1.95
C HIS A 52 8.24 1.61 -2.01
N LEU A 53 8.05 2.23 -0.86
CA LEU A 53 7.55 3.61 -0.77
C LEU A 53 8.44 4.58 -1.55
N ALA A 54 9.76 4.48 -1.36
CA ALA A 54 10.70 5.34 -2.08
C ALA A 54 10.63 5.14 -3.60
N LEU A 55 10.48 3.89 -4.05
CA LEU A 55 10.33 3.56 -5.47
C LEU A 55 9.05 4.16 -6.06
N PHE A 56 7.93 4.01 -5.37
CA PHE A 56 6.64 4.54 -5.84
C PHE A 56 6.61 6.07 -5.82
N GLN A 57 7.20 6.69 -4.79
CA GLN A 57 7.32 8.15 -4.73
C GLN A 57 8.14 8.70 -5.89
N LYS A 58 9.26 8.04 -6.22
CA LYS A 58 10.07 8.42 -7.37
C LYS A 58 9.30 8.26 -8.67
N ALA A 59 8.62 7.14 -8.86
CA ALA A 59 7.82 6.90 -10.06
C ALA A 59 6.72 7.96 -10.20
N TYR A 60 6.07 8.33 -9.11
CA TYR A 60 5.03 9.37 -9.11
C TYR A 60 5.60 10.72 -9.53
N LEU A 61 6.75 11.11 -8.96
CA LEU A 61 7.41 12.35 -9.31
C LEU A 61 7.83 12.38 -10.80
N ASP A 62 8.33 11.26 -11.32
CA ASP A 62 8.76 11.15 -12.70
C ASP A 62 7.58 11.36 -13.67
N ILE A 63 6.42 10.80 -13.41
CA ILE A 63 5.26 10.93 -14.30
C ILE A 63 4.49 12.24 -14.12
N THR A 64 4.65 12.92 -12.98
CA THR A 64 3.98 14.20 -12.70
C THR A 64 4.90 15.40 -12.85
N SER A 65 6.17 15.19 -13.18
CA SER A 65 7.16 16.25 -13.36
C SER A 65 6.82 17.13 -14.58
N PRO A 66 6.96 18.46 -14.48
CA PRO A 66 6.81 19.34 -15.64
C PRO A 66 7.77 19.03 -16.79
N ALA A 67 8.95 18.46 -16.49
CA ALA A 67 9.94 18.06 -17.48
C ALA A 67 9.52 16.80 -18.26
N ASN A 68 8.56 16.06 -17.73
CA ASN A 68 8.09 14.80 -18.29
C ASN A 68 6.55 14.80 -18.23
N PRO A 69 5.89 15.70 -18.96
CA PRO A 69 4.43 15.79 -18.88
C PRO A 69 3.82 14.47 -19.29
N VAL A 70 2.87 13.97 -18.48
CA VAL A 70 2.09 12.79 -18.81
C VAL A 70 1.34 13.10 -20.10
N GLN A 71 1.84 12.57 -21.21
CA GLN A 71 1.18 12.74 -22.50
C GLN A 71 -0.07 11.87 -22.51
N GLY A 72 -1.21 12.53 -22.60
CA GLY A 72 -2.48 11.84 -22.73
C GLY A 72 -2.81 11.02 -21.49
N CYS A 73 -3.23 11.68 -20.43
CA CYS A 73 -3.96 11.02 -19.37
C CYS A 73 -5.23 10.42 -19.99
N GLU A 74 -5.12 9.25 -20.56
CA GLU A 74 -6.31 8.48 -20.86
C GLU A 74 -6.84 7.99 -19.52
N ASP A 75 -7.99 8.50 -19.15
CA ASP A 75 -8.70 8.04 -17.98
C ASP A 75 -9.23 6.64 -18.27
N TYR A 76 -8.81 5.68 -17.45
CA TYR A 76 -9.29 4.31 -17.57
C TYR A 76 -10.60 4.17 -16.86
N THR A 77 -11.53 3.43 -17.46
CA THR A 77 -12.69 2.95 -16.73
C THR A 77 -12.18 1.96 -15.68
N VAL A 78 -12.36 2.29 -14.41
CA VAL A 78 -11.96 1.41 -13.32
C VAL A 78 -12.88 0.21 -13.32
N ASP A 79 -12.33 -0.98 -13.43
CA ASP A 79 -13.15 -2.16 -13.31
C ASP A 79 -13.64 -2.32 -11.85
N LEU A 80 -14.78 -2.97 -11.69
CA LEU A 80 -15.41 -3.14 -10.38
C LEU A 80 -14.52 -3.95 -9.42
N TYR A 81 -13.71 -4.84 -9.96
CA TYR A 81 -12.80 -5.65 -9.14
C TYR A 81 -11.69 -4.79 -8.52
N LEU A 82 -11.09 -3.89 -9.31
CA LEU A 82 -10.07 -2.98 -8.80
C LEU A 82 -10.64 -2.07 -7.71
N LYS A 83 -11.83 -1.53 -7.93
CA LYS A 83 -12.53 -0.71 -6.94
C LYS A 83 -12.74 -1.48 -5.63
N ASP A 84 -13.20 -2.73 -5.74
CA ASP A 84 -13.44 -3.58 -4.59
C ASP A 84 -12.15 -3.85 -3.81
N LEU A 85 -11.03 -4.12 -4.51
CA LEU A 85 -9.72 -4.30 -3.87
C LEU A 85 -9.29 -3.07 -3.07
N VAL A 86 -9.52 -1.87 -3.62
CA VAL A 86 -9.19 -0.62 -2.93
C VAL A 86 -10.11 -0.40 -1.72
N ASP A 87 -11.42 -0.64 -1.88
CA ASP A 87 -12.40 -0.40 -0.82
C ASP A 87 -12.27 -1.38 0.35
N THR A 88 -11.80 -2.61 0.09
CA THR A 88 -11.72 -3.67 1.09
C THR A 88 -10.31 -3.94 1.61
N GLY A 89 -9.29 -3.38 0.97
CA GLY A 89 -7.89 -3.58 1.38
C GLY A 89 -7.59 -2.98 2.74
N ILE A 90 -6.74 -3.65 3.51
CA ILE A 90 -6.41 -3.23 4.88
C ILE A 90 -5.62 -1.92 4.88
N PHE A 91 -4.66 -1.77 3.96
CA PHE A 91 -3.76 -0.61 3.94
C PHE A 91 -4.17 0.46 2.92
N THR A 92 -5.36 0.39 2.37
CA THR A 92 -5.83 1.36 1.38
C THR A 92 -6.47 2.60 1.98
N LYS A 93 -6.77 2.58 3.28
CA LYS A 93 -7.40 3.69 4.01
C LYS A 93 -6.40 4.33 4.94
N LYS A 94 -6.23 5.64 4.83
CA LYS A 94 -5.30 6.40 5.65
C LYS A 94 -5.66 6.31 7.13
N GLY A 95 -4.67 5.98 7.97
CA GLY A 95 -4.83 5.89 9.43
C GLY A 95 -5.33 4.53 9.92
N GLU A 96 -5.81 3.66 9.04
CA GLU A 96 -6.38 2.38 9.42
C GLU A 96 -5.33 1.41 9.96
N ALA A 97 -4.14 1.40 9.36
CA ALA A 97 -3.05 0.52 9.79
C ALA A 97 -2.60 0.83 11.22
N GLY A 98 -2.46 2.11 11.56
CA GLY A 98 -2.10 2.53 12.91
C GLY A 98 -3.15 2.13 13.93
N ARG A 99 -4.43 2.30 13.58
CA ARG A 99 -5.54 1.88 14.42
C ARG A 99 -5.52 0.37 14.67
N LEU A 100 -5.38 -0.42 13.60
CA LEU A 100 -5.30 -1.88 13.71
C LEU A 100 -4.11 -2.32 14.55
N ALA A 101 -2.94 -1.74 14.32
CA ALA A 101 -1.73 -2.09 15.08
C ALA A 101 -1.90 -1.81 16.58
N SER A 102 -2.59 -0.72 16.94
CA SER A 102 -2.82 -0.37 18.33
C SER A 102 -3.82 -1.31 19.05
N GLU A 103 -4.69 -1.97 18.31
CA GLU A 103 -5.70 -2.90 18.85
C GLU A 103 -5.21 -4.35 18.92
N ILE A 104 -4.12 -4.67 18.26
CA ILE A 104 -3.56 -6.03 18.24
C ILE A 104 -2.95 -6.38 19.60
N LYS A 105 -3.27 -7.56 20.11
CA LYS A 105 -2.83 -8.02 21.43
C LYS A 105 -1.74 -9.10 21.38
N THR A 106 -1.62 -9.83 20.28
CA THR A 106 -0.65 -10.91 20.13
C THR A 106 0.15 -10.79 18.85
N ASP A 107 1.40 -11.29 18.85
CA ASP A 107 2.24 -11.32 17.67
C ASP A 107 1.64 -12.19 16.55
N ILE A 108 0.94 -13.27 16.93
CA ILE A 108 0.27 -14.15 15.96
C ILE A 108 -0.84 -13.40 15.23
N ASP A 109 -1.67 -12.65 15.94
CA ASP A 109 -2.73 -11.85 15.32
C ASP A 109 -2.15 -10.77 14.41
N ALA A 110 -1.06 -10.15 14.84
CA ALA A 110 -0.32 -9.18 14.02
C ALA A 110 0.18 -9.80 12.72
N LEU A 111 0.77 -10.99 12.78
CA LEU A 111 1.25 -11.70 11.59
C LEU A 111 0.12 -12.08 10.65
N LYS A 112 -1.02 -12.50 11.17
CA LYS A 112 -2.21 -12.83 10.35
C LYS A 112 -2.71 -11.61 9.58
N ILE A 113 -2.80 -10.46 10.24
CA ILE A 113 -3.21 -9.21 9.58
C ILE A 113 -2.18 -8.79 8.54
N GLY A 114 -0.90 -8.92 8.86
CA GLY A 114 0.17 -8.63 7.92
C GLY A 114 0.09 -9.50 6.66
N ILE A 115 -0.14 -10.79 6.81
CA ILE A 115 -0.31 -11.71 5.68
C ILE A 115 -1.51 -11.28 4.81
N GLN A 116 -2.63 -10.95 5.43
CA GLN A 116 -3.80 -10.50 4.68
C GLN A 116 -3.51 -9.18 3.95
N ALA A 117 -2.84 -8.24 4.60
CA ALA A 117 -2.47 -6.97 3.98
C ALA A 117 -1.54 -7.16 2.78
N GLU A 118 -0.56 -8.07 2.89
CA GLU A 118 0.33 -8.39 1.77
C GLU A 118 -0.42 -9.03 0.60
N LYS A 119 -1.36 -9.93 0.89
CA LYS A 119 -2.24 -10.51 -0.14
C LYS A 119 -3.07 -9.44 -0.84
N ASP A 120 -3.66 -8.53 -0.07
CA ASP A 120 -4.43 -7.41 -0.61
C ASP A 120 -3.57 -6.53 -1.53
N SER A 121 -2.33 -6.26 -1.12
CA SER A 121 -1.38 -5.45 -1.89
C SER A 121 -1.01 -6.14 -3.21
N ILE A 122 -0.73 -7.43 -3.17
CA ILE A 122 -0.40 -8.21 -4.38
C ILE A 122 -1.57 -8.17 -5.37
N LEU A 123 -2.80 -8.38 -4.88
CA LEU A 123 -3.99 -8.34 -5.71
C LEU A 123 -4.18 -6.95 -6.32
N TYR A 124 -4.01 -5.91 -5.52
CA TYR A 124 -4.10 -4.52 -6.01
C TYR A 124 -3.06 -4.24 -7.10
N TYR A 125 -1.78 -4.53 -6.84
CA TYR A 125 -0.72 -4.24 -7.80
C TYR A 125 -0.87 -5.05 -9.09
N THR A 126 -1.29 -6.30 -8.99
CA THR A 126 -1.54 -7.15 -10.15
C THR A 126 -2.66 -6.56 -11.01
N GLU A 127 -3.76 -6.16 -10.40
CA GLU A 127 -4.90 -5.61 -11.13
C GLU A 127 -4.62 -4.21 -11.66
N ALA A 128 -3.97 -3.35 -10.87
CA ALA A 128 -3.58 -2.02 -11.31
C ALA A 128 -2.65 -2.08 -12.53
N ALA A 129 -1.71 -3.01 -12.56
CA ALA A 129 -0.80 -3.18 -13.68
C ALA A 129 -1.53 -3.54 -14.98
N LYS A 130 -2.67 -4.21 -14.91
CA LYS A 130 -3.51 -4.49 -16.10
C LYS A 130 -4.26 -3.25 -16.60
N ASN A 131 -4.51 -2.30 -15.72
CA ASN A 131 -5.31 -1.10 -15.99
C ASN A 131 -4.45 0.16 -16.25
N THR A 132 -3.14 0.05 -16.20
CA THR A 132 -2.20 1.14 -16.49
C THR A 132 -1.35 0.79 -17.72
N LYS A 133 -0.83 1.82 -18.38
CA LYS A 133 0.04 1.65 -19.55
C LYS A 133 1.51 1.75 -19.21
#